data_0803eddeea5a9a4fb45c8617c89533f1
#
_entry.id   0803eddeea5a9a4fb45c8617c89533f1
#
_cell.length_a   1.000
_cell.length_b   1.000
_cell.length_c   1.000
_cell.angle_alpha   90.00
_cell.angle_beta   90.00
_cell.angle_gamma   90.00
#
_symmetry.space_group_name_H-M   'P 1'
#
loop_
_entity.id
_entity.type
_entity.pdbx_description
1 polymer ?
#
loop_
_entity_poly.entity_id
_entity_poly.type
_entity_poly.pdbx_seq_one_letter_code
_entity_poly.pdbx_strand_id
1 'polypeptide(L)'
;SIAPSGREYDFAIQGNAFNSSSGGSNEPGIVWVMQDINGNGQPDDEWYELKGSETGIDGTIQDYEVTYYRPAPRAHTPWVDSEGNSGSVDMNAYHGQEYYYPNWIKEDSYTLYGTRLTPRNNQDPVTGYWANNAYEWGYVDNMGSDNLVGGNVIDGSGQRNGFKIANAIYHDGTPVKLQYIDFIKVQCGVLSKSGWLGEISTEVFSFEDLSITNNQ
;
A
#
# COMPACT_ATOMS: atom_id res chain seq x y z
N SER A 1 9.57 13.23 -14.88
CA SER A 1 10.01 13.50 -13.49
C SER A 1 9.05 14.47 -12.80
N ILE A 2 8.76 14.25 -11.52
CA ILE A 2 8.01 15.17 -10.67
C ILE A 2 9.00 15.78 -9.67
N ALA A 3 9.01 17.12 -9.54
CA ALA A 3 9.86 17.81 -8.58
C ALA A 3 9.04 18.32 -7.38
N PRO A 4 9.67 18.50 -6.20
CA PRO A 4 9.02 19.14 -5.06
C PRO A 4 8.51 20.53 -5.44
N SER A 5 7.22 20.76 -5.32
CA SER A 5 6.53 21.94 -5.85
C SER A 5 6.43 23.10 -4.86
N GLY A 6 6.72 22.85 -3.57
CA GLY A 6 6.44 23.79 -2.49
C GLY A 6 4.94 23.94 -2.14
N ARG A 7 4.08 23.20 -2.82
CA ARG A 7 2.64 23.10 -2.55
C ARG A 7 2.37 22.14 -1.37
N GLU A 8 1.11 21.98 -1.01
CA GLU A 8 0.69 21.04 0.02
C GLU A 8 1.03 19.59 -0.39
N TYR A 9 0.78 19.25 -1.67
CA TYR A 9 1.15 17.95 -2.26
C TYR A 9 1.82 18.14 -3.62
N ASP A 10 2.71 17.22 -3.99
CA ASP A 10 3.44 17.23 -5.26
C ASP A 10 2.73 16.35 -6.31
N PHE A 11 2.17 15.23 -5.88
CA PHE A 11 1.42 14.30 -6.73
C PHE A 11 0.28 13.64 -5.95
N ALA A 12 -0.61 12.98 -6.66
CA ALA A 12 -1.70 12.21 -6.08
C ALA A 12 -1.78 10.81 -6.69
N ILE A 13 -2.34 9.88 -5.93
CA ILE A 13 -2.63 8.52 -6.37
C ILE A 13 -4.11 8.23 -6.10
N GLN A 14 -4.81 7.73 -7.12
CA GLN A 14 -6.20 7.34 -7.02
C GLN A 14 -6.33 5.90 -6.58
N GLY A 15 -7.08 5.68 -5.50
CA GLY A 15 -7.58 4.39 -5.02
C GLY A 15 -9.09 4.29 -5.15
N ASN A 16 -9.72 3.46 -4.31
CA ASN A 16 -11.18 3.33 -4.23
C ASN A 16 -11.70 3.31 -2.78
N ALA A 17 -10.89 3.69 -1.81
CA ALA A 17 -11.28 3.72 -0.41
C ALA A 17 -12.56 4.52 -0.20
N PHE A 18 -13.39 4.08 0.73
CA PHE A 18 -14.59 4.78 1.13
C PHE A 18 -14.88 4.59 2.62
N ASN A 19 -15.68 5.51 3.19
CA ASN A 19 -16.24 5.39 4.53
C ASN A 19 -17.76 5.26 4.46
N SER A 20 -18.33 4.45 5.34
CA SER A 20 -19.77 4.30 5.52
C SER A 20 -20.14 4.36 6.99
N SER A 21 -21.46 4.42 7.29
CA SER A 21 -21.96 4.40 8.67
C SER A 21 -21.67 3.09 9.42
N SER A 22 -21.40 2.00 8.69
CA SER A 22 -21.04 0.67 9.25
C SER A 22 -19.54 0.41 9.26
N GLY A 23 -18.72 1.40 8.97
CA GLY A 23 -17.27 1.28 8.81
C GLY A 23 -16.83 1.67 7.40
N GLY A 24 -15.56 1.44 7.08
CA GLY A 24 -14.96 1.78 5.79
C GLY A 24 -14.33 0.58 5.09
N SER A 25 -13.96 0.79 3.82
CA SER A 25 -12.99 -0.03 3.10
C SER A 25 -11.77 0.83 2.85
N ASN A 26 -10.76 0.66 3.70
CA ASN A 26 -9.48 1.32 3.58
C ASN A 26 -8.41 0.24 3.49
N GLU A 27 -7.68 0.23 2.39
CA GLU A 27 -6.72 -0.81 2.04
C GLU A 27 -5.35 -0.17 1.79
N PRO A 28 -4.70 0.34 2.87
CA PRO A 28 -3.62 1.31 2.79
C PRO A 28 -2.40 0.76 2.06
N GLY A 29 -1.95 1.51 1.06
CA GLY A 29 -0.72 1.24 0.32
C GLY A 29 0.42 2.14 0.78
N ILE A 30 1.57 1.52 1.04
CA ILE A 30 2.84 2.21 1.25
C ILE A 30 3.35 2.74 -0.08
N VAL A 31 3.77 3.99 -0.12
CA VAL A 31 4.30 4.62 -1.33
C VAL A 31 5.81 4.75 -1.23
N TRP A 32 6.48 4.29 -2.29
CA TRP A 32 7.92 4.41 -2.48
C TRP A 32 8.20 5.25 -3.71
N VAL A 33 9.25 6.06 -3.64
CA VAL A 33 9.70 6.90 -4.73
C VAL A 33 11.16 6.66 -5.04
N MET A 34 11.55 6.86 -6.29
CA MET A 34 12.93 6.71 -6.74
C MET A 34 13.28 7.83 -7.70
N GLN A 35 14.49 8.36 -7.55
CA GLN A 35 15.13 9.26 -8.50
C GLN A 35 16.06 8.43 -9.38
N ASP A 36 15.87 8.47 -10.71
CA ASP A 36 16.76 7.85 -11.69
C ASP A 36 18.06 8.64 -11.76
N ILE A 37 19.04 8.26 -10.91
CA ILE A 37 20.31 8.96 -10.79
C ILE A 37 21.25 8.64 -11.95
N ASN A 38 21.19 7.39 -12.44
CA ASN A 38 22.05 6.94 -13.53
C ASN A 38 21.50 7.30 -14.91
N GLY A 39 20.23 7.75 -15.03
CA GLY A 39 19.61 8.24 -16.25
C GLY A 39 19.29 7.18 -17.27
N ASN A 40 19.17 5.90 -16.84
CA ASN A 40 18.94 4.78 -17.74
C ASN A 40 17.46 4.47 -18.01
N GLY A 41 16.53 5.15 -17.30
CA GLY A 41 15.08 4.96 -17.42
C GLY A 41 14.59 3.63 -16.86
N GLN A 42 15.36 2.99 -15.96
CA GLN A 42 14.99 1.76 -15.29
C GLN A 42 14.81 1.98 -13.78
N PRO A 43 13.94 1.23 -13.11
CA PRO A 43 13.70 1.35 -11.67
C PRO A 43 14.74 0.57 -10.85
N ASP A 44 16.03 0.83 -11.07
CA ASP A 44 17.17 0.10 -10.51
C ASP A 44 18.07 0.92 -9.57
N ASP A 45 17.70 2.17 -9.30
CA ASP A 45 18.32 3.02 -8.28
C ASP A 45 17.67 2.80 -6.89
N GLU A 46 18.04 3.61 -5.90
CA GLU A 46 17.56 3.47 -4.53
C GLU A 46 16.10 3.92 -4.37
N TRP A 47 15.30 3.09 -3.71
CA TRP A 47 13.92 3.38 -3.36
C TRP A 47 13.81 3.97 -1.97
N TYR A 48 13.06 5.04 -1.83
CA TYR A 48 12.78 5.71 -0.56
C TYR A 48 11.30 5.63 -0.24
N GLU A 49 10.97 5.19 0.97
CA GLU A 49 9.59 5.21 1.46
C GLU A 49 9.15 6.67 1.71
N LEU A 50 7.91 6.98 1.39
CA LEU A 50 7.26 8.19 1.90
C LEU A 50 6.65 7.89 3.26
N LYS A 51 7.13 8.56 4.31
CA LYS A 51 6.58 8.40 5.66
C LYS A 51 5.09 8.71 5.71
N GLY A 52 4.37 7.96 6.52
CA GLY A 52 2.98 8.19 6.86
C GLY A 52 2.78 8.31 8.36
N SER A 53 1.52 8.37 8.79
CA SER A 53 1.15 8.54 10.20
C SER A 53 1.65 7.43 11.12
N GLU A 54 1.87 6.25 10.58
CA GLU A 54 2.32 5.08 11.35
C GLU A 54 3.85 4.90 11.36
N THR A 55 4.59 5.75 10.67
CA THR A 55 6.06 5.66 10.64
C THR A 55 6.63 5.87 12.04
N GLY A 56 7.36 4.87 12.54
CA GLY A 56 7.94 4.89 13.90
C GLY A 56 6.94 4.62 15.02
N ILE A 57 5.71 4.23 14.72
CA ILE A 57 4.70 3.84 15.72
C ILE A 57 4.83 2.35 16.03
N ASP A 58 4.63 1.98 17.29
CA ASP A 58 4.66 0.60 17.75
C ASP A 58 3.72 -0.29 16.94
N GLY A 59 4.23 -1.42 16.47
CA GLY A 59 3.52 -2.38 15.64
C GLY A 59 3.67 -2.14 14.12
N THR A 60 4.22 -1.00 13.70
CA THR A 60 4.69 -0.80 12.31
C THR A 60 6.11 -1.34 12.18
N ILE A 61 6.34 -2.20 11.20
CA ILE A 61 7.64 -2.82 10.95
C ILE A 61 8.11 -2.34 9.58
N GLN A 62 9.13 -1.47 9.55
CA GLN A 62 9.61 -0.84 8.31
C GLN A 62 10.49 -1.79 7.47
N ASP A 63 11.26 -2.65 8.10
CA ASP A 63 12.12 -3.63 7.41
C ASP A 63 11.49 -5.04 7.46
N TYR A 64 10.19 -5.11 7.16
CA TYR A 64 9.46 -6.37 7.16
C TYR A 64 9.78 -7.20 5.91
N GLU A 65 10.05 -8.48 6.14
CA GLU A 65 10.24 -9.46 5.07
C GLU A 65 9.20 -10.58 5.21
N VAL A 66 8.65 -11.03 4.10
CA VAL A 66 7.80 -12.21 4.04
C VAL A 66 8.17 -13.07 2.84
N THR A 67 8.43 -14.35 3.12
CA THR A 67 8.77 -15.35 2.10
C THR A 67 7.59 -16.28 1.88
N TYR A 68 7.11 -16.33 0.65
CA TYR A 68 6.07 -17.24 0.20
C TYR A 68 6.67 -18.46 -0.50
N TYR A 69 6.11 -19.62 -0.23
CA TYR A 69 6.54 -20.89 -0.82
C TYR A 69 5.50 -21.39 -1.79
N ARG A 70 5.97 -21.95 -2.91
CA ARG A 70 5.09 -22.54 -3.94
C ARG A 70 4.30 -23.69 -3.37
N PRO A 71 2.95 -23.64 -3.37
CA PRO A 71 2.11 -24.75 -2.90
C PRO A 71 1.95 -25.82 -3.99
N ALA A 72 1.42 -26.98 -3.62
CA ALA A 72 0.79 -27.88 -4.56
C ALA A 72 -0.47 -27.23 -5.18
N PRO A 73 -0.95 -27.72 -6.35
CA PRO A 73 -2.19 -27.24 -6.93
C PRO A 73 -3.36 -27.29 -5.93
N ARG A 74 -4.15 -26.20 -5.87
CA ARG A 74 -5.32 -26.05 -4.96
C ARG A 74 -4.99 -26.23 -3.48
N ALA A 75 -3.78 -25.89 -3.07
CA ALA A 75 -3.36 -25.86 -1.67
C ALA A 75 -3.11 -24.42 -1.21
N HIS A 76 -3.19 -24.21 0.10
CA HIS A 76 -2.84 -22.94 0.73
C HIS A 76 -1.38 -22.58 0.45
N THR A 77 -1.08 -21.30 0.22
CA THR A 77 0.30 -20.83 -0.04
C THR A 77 1.00 -20.54 1.29
N PRO A 78 2.00 -21.35 1.70
CA PRO A 78 2.70 -21.13 2.96
C PRO A 78 3.57 -19.88 2.91
N TRP A 79 3.75 -19.25 4.06
CA TRP A 79 4.68 -18.14 4.24
C TRP A 79 5.37 -18.18 5.60
N VAL A 80 6.54 -17.54 5.67
CA VAL A 80 7.26 -17.19 6.89
C VAL A 80 7.68 -15.73 6.83
N ASP A 81 7.82 -15.05 7.99
CA ASP A 81 8.22 -13.66 8.05
C ASP A 81 9.47 -13.42 8.89
N SER A 82 10.00 -12.19 8.82
CA SER A 82 11.18 -11.75 9.57
C SER A 82 10.97 -11.70 11.08
N GLU A 83 9.69 -11.70 11.54
CA GLU A 83 9.34 -11.73 12.95
C GLU A 83 9.28 -13.15 13.55
N GLY A 84 9.57 -14.16 12.73
CA GLY A 84 9.52 -15.57 13.13
C GLY A 84 8.12 -16.18 13.11
N ASN A 85 7.15 -15.49 12.52
CA ASN A 85 5.82 -16.04 12.33
C ASN A 85 5.75 -16.86 11.04
N SER A 86 4.78 -17.76 10.98
CA SER A 86 4.45 -18.55 9.81
C SER A 86 2.94 -18.73 9.67
N GLY A 87 2.49 -18.97 8.46
CA GLY A 87 1.09 -19.16 8.17
C GLY A 87 0.84 -19.55 6.73
N SER A 88 -0.37 -19.29 6.26
CA SER A 88 -0.74 -19.51 4.86
C SER A 88 -1.67 -18.43 4.33
N VAL A 89 -1.55 -18.16 3.02
CA VAL A 89 -2.62 -17.53 2.25
C VAL A 89 -3.59 -18.63 1.87
N ASP A 90 -4.78 -18.60 2.48
CA ASP A 90 -5.73 -19.69 2.36
C ASP A 90 -6.50 -19.63 1.04
N MET A 91 -6.71 -20.79 0.44
CA MET A 91 -7.65 -20.93 -0.67
C MET A 91 -9.04 -20.47 -0.23
N ASN A 92 -9.67 -19.70 -1.08
CA ASN A 92 -11.00 -19.13 -0.84
C ASN A 92 -11.98 -19.63 -1.90
N ALA A 93 -13.22 -19.94 -1.51
CA ALA A 93 -14.26 -20.43 -2.42
C ALA A 93 -14.65 -19.40 -3.50
N TYR A 94 -14.40 -18.10 -3.26
CA TYR A 94 -14.66 -17.02 -4.21
C TYR A 94 -13.52 -16.78 -5.22
N HIS A 95 -12.36 -17.37 -4.99
CA HIS A 95 -11.18 -17.29 -5.85
C HIS A 95 -10.83 -18.69 -6.37
N GLY A 96 -11.31 -19.01 -7.56
CA GLY A 96 -11.23 -20.37 -8.12
C GLY A 96 -9.91 -20.72 -8.82
N GLN A 97 -8.87 -19.85 -8.75
CA GLN A 97 -7.59 -20.14 -9.39
C GLN A 97 -6.89 -21.34 -8.72
N GLU A 98 -6.05 -22.01 -9.51
CA GLU A 98 -5.33 -23.19 -9.07
C GLU A 98 -4.23 -22.89 -8.05
N TYR A 99 -3.63 -21.68 -8.17
CA TYR A 99 -2.55 -21.22 -7.29
C TYR A 99 -2.79 -19.77 -6.88
N TYR A 100 -2.49 -19.44 -5.63
CA TYR A 100 -2.33 -18.06 -5.14
C TYR A 100 -0.87 -17.60 -5.17
N TYR A 101 0.00 -18.43 -5.74
CA TYR A 101 1.39 -18.12 -6.02
C TYR A 101 1.52 -17.57 -7.44
N PRO A 102 2.26 -16.48 -7.69
CA PRO A 102 2.34 -15.86 -9.00
C PRO A 102 2.91 -16.80 -10.07
N ASN A 103 2.20 -16.95 -11.20
CA ASN A 103 2.59 -17.89 -12.27
C ASN A 103 3.88 -17.51 -13.02
N TRP A 104 4.27 -16.23 -12.96
CA TRP A 104 5.50 -15.74 -13.60
C TRP A 104 6.75 -15.99 -12.78
N ILE A 105 6.64 -16.21 -11.46
CA ILE A 105 7.75 -16.62 -10.61
C ILE A 105 7.99 -18.10 -10.84
N LYS A 106 9.23 -18.47 -11.18
CA LYS A 106 9.61 -19.87 -11.50
C LYS A 106 10.26 -20.58 -10.32
N GLU A 107 10.80 -19.84 -9.40
CA GLU A 107 11.42 -20.30 -8.15
C GLU A 107 10.38 -20.93 -7.20
N ASP A 108 10.83 -21.82 -6.32
CA ASP A 108 9.95 -22.46 -5.31
C ASP A 108 9.56 -21.54 -4.16
N SER A 109 10.22 -20.39 -4.04
CA SER A 109 9.88 -19.35 -3.09
C SER A 109 10.26 -17.98 -3.62
N TYR A 110 9.63 -16.93 -3.09
CA TYR A 110 10.04 -15.54 -3.28
C TYR A 110 9.80 -14.74 -2.02
N THR A 111 10.62 -13.71 -1.81
CA THR A 111 10.54 -12.82 -0.66
C THR A 111 10.11 -11.42 -1.12
N LEU A 112 9.15 -10.85 -0.39
CA LEU A 112 8.79 -9.44 -0.50
C LEU A 112 9.36 -8.68 0.68
N TYR A 113 9.82 -7.47 0.41
CA TYR A 113 10.41 -6.55 1.37
C TYR A 113 9.61 -5.27 1.41
N GLY A 114 9.46 -4.66 2.59
CA GLY A 114 8.81 -3.38 2.72
C GLY A 114 8.34 -3.07 4.12
N THR A 115 7.32 -2.24 4.23
CA THR A 115 6.72 -1.85 5.51
C THR A 115 5.40 -2.56 5.73
N ARG A 116 5.22 -3.12 6.93
CA ARG A 116 3.97 -3.70 7.39
C ARG A 116 3.33 -2.82 8.46
N LEU A 117 2.10 -2.40 8.21
CA LEU A 117 1.27 -1.65 9.15
C LEU A 117 0.52 -2.59 10.10
N THR A 118 0.21 -2.11 11.29
CA THR A 118 -0.73 -2.78 12.19
C THR A 118 -2.12 -2.78 11.57
N PRO A 119 -2.78 -3.95 11.39
CA PRO A 119 -4.12 -4.02 10.83
C PRO A 119 -5.16 -3.25 11.65
N ARG A 120 -6.06 -2.55 10.96
CA ARG A 120 -7.21 -1.83 11.54
C ARG A 120 -8.56 -2.39 11.09
N ASN A 121 -8.54 -3.61 10.55
CA ASN A 121 -9.75 -4.32 10.16
C ASN A 121 -10.39 -5.04 11.35
N ASN A 122 -11.71 -5.07 11.36
CA ASN A 122 -12.50 -5.79 12.35
C ASN A 122 -13.77 -6.37 11.73
N GLN A 123 -14.29 -7.42 12.34
CA GLN A 123 -15.59 -7.97 12.00
C GLN A 123 -16.56 -7.68 13.14
N ASP A 124 -17.70 -7.08 12.83
CA ASP A 124 -18.79 -6.90 13.80
C ASP A 124 -19.32 -8.28 14.20
N PRO A 125 -19.29 -8.64 15.49
CA PRO A 125 -19.69 -9.97 15.94
C PRO A 125 -21.20 -10.23 15.86
N VAL A 126 -22.02 -9.17 15.69
CA VAL A 126 -23.48 -9.28 15.60
C VAL A 126 -23.94 -9.37 14.15
N THR A 127 -23.43 -8.49 13.29
CA THR A 127 -23.85 -8.40 11.89
C THR A 127 -22.99 -9.24 10.96
N GLY A 128 -21.77 -9.57 11.38
CA GLY A 128 -20.77 -10.26 10.55
C GLY A 128 -20.13 -9.35 9.50
N TYR A 129 -20.46 -8.07 9.46
CA TYR A 129 -19.85 -7.14 8.51
C TYR A 129 -18.41 -6.80 8.90
N TRP A 130 -17.58 -6.70 7.88
CA TRP A 130 -16.20 -6.26 8.02
C TRP A 130 -16.08 -4.76 7.82
N ALA A 131 -15.17 -4.15 8.55
CA ALA A 131 -14.76 -2.77 8.37
C ALA A 131 -13.24 -2.68 8.39
N ASN A 132 -12.68 -1.95 7.43
CA ASN A 132 -11.27 -1.59 7.37
C ASN A 132 -11.18 -0.10 7.68
N ASN A 133 -10.73 0.26 8.89
CA ASN A 133 -10.67 1.64 9.35
C ASN A 133 -9.48 2.37 8.74
N ALA A 134 -9.65 3.67 8.49
CA ALA A 134 -8.65 4.52 7.89
C ALA A 134 -7.44 4.75 8.82
N TYR A 135 -6.31 5.03 8.19
CA TYR A 135 -5.11 5.59 8.79
C TYR A 135 -5.12 7.11 8.61
N GLU A 136 -4.36 7.83 9.43
CA GLU A 136 -4.49 9.29 9.50
C GLU A 136 -4.04 9.98 8.21
N TRP A 137 -2.87 9.61 7.65
CA TRP A 137 -2.34 10.17 6.41
C TRP A 137 -1.13 9.36 5.90
N GLY A 138 -0.76 9.58 4.62
CA GLY A 138 0.47 9.07 4.02
C GLY A 138 0.33 7.73 3.30
N TYR A 139 -0.91 7.28 3.09
CA TYR A 139 -1.20 5.99 2.44
C TYR A 139 -2.17 6.18 1.29
N VAL A 140 -1.94 5.46 0.19
CA VAL A 140 -2.88 5.39 -0.92
C VAL A 140 -4.04 4.46 -0.56
N ASP A 141 -5.18 4.63 -1.21
CA ASP A 141 -6.39 3.83 -0.99
C ASP A 141 -6.88 3.88 0.46
N ASN A 142 -6.89 5.11 1.00
CA ASN A 142 -7.16 5.40 2.39
C ASN A 142 -7.92 6.71 2.55
N MET A 143 -8.95 6.74 3.39
CA MET A 143 -9.76 7.93 3.70
C MET A 143 -9.13 8.75 4.83
N GLY A 144 -7.83 9.03 4.72
CA GLY A 144 -7.08 9.87 5.65
C GLY A 144 -7.30 11.37 5.42
N SER A 145 -6.59 12.19 6.23
CA SER A 145 -6.66 13.66 6.13
C SER A 145 -6.04 14.23 4.85
N ASP A 146 -5.25 13.42 4.14
CA ASP A 146 -4.66 13.69 2.83
C ASP A 146 -5.55 13.29 1.64
N ASN A 147 -6.80 12.87 1.91
CA ASN A 147 -7.77 12.58 0.86
C ASN A 147 -8.24 13.87 0.17
N LEU A 148 -7.99 13.99 -1.12
CA LEU A 148 -8.22 15.21 -1.90
C LEU A 148 -9.67 15.40 -2.36
N VAL A 149 -10.50 14.36 -2.27
CA VAL A 149 -11.90 14.44 -2.68
C VAL A 149 -12.76 15.14 -1.63
N GLY A 150 -12.38 15.03 -0.36
CA GLY A 150 -13.14 15.56 0.77
C GLY A 150 -14.43 14.78 1.05
N GLY A 151 -14.92 14.87 2.29
CA GLY A 151 -16.18 14.22 2.70
C GLY A 151 -16.12 12.69 2.66
N ASN A 152 -17.32 12.09 2.77
CA ASN A 152 -17.47 10.63 2.67
C ASN A 152 -17.71 10.25 1.20
N VAL A 153 -16.76 9.55 0.61
CA VAL A 153 -16.94 8.89 -0.68
C VAL A 153 -17.57 7.54 -0.42
N ILE A 154 -18.82 7.35 -0.86
CA ILE A 154 -19.62 6.15 -0.51
C ILE A 154 -19.27 4.96 -1.41
N ASP A 155 -18.90 5.23 -2.67
CA ASP A 155 -18.62 4.20 -3.70
C ASP A 155 -17.14 4.11 -4.07
N GLY A 156 -16.27 4.89 -3.42
CA GLY A 156 -14.84 4.93 -3.72
C GLY A 156 -14.46 5.63 -5.02
N SER A 157 -15.43 6.06 -5.83
CA SER A 157 -15.12 6.68 -7.13
C SER A 157 -14.42 8.02 -6.96
N GLY A 158 -13.29 8.18 -7.66
CA GLY A 158 -12.50 9.41 -7.61
C GLY A 158 -11.73 9.64 -6.30
N GLN A 159 -11.73 8.69 -5.37
CA GLN A 159 -10.94 8.80 -4.15
C GLN A 159 -9.45 8.87 -4.49
N ARG A 160 -8.72 9.82 -3.94
CA ARG A 160 -7.28 9.95 -4.14
C ARG A 160 -6.60 10.60 -2.95
N ASN A 161 -5.36 10.18 -2.70
CA ASN A 161 -4.52 10.73 -1.64
C ASN A 161 -3.40 11.58 -2.22
N GLY A 162 -3.08 12.69 -1.55
CA GLY A 162 -1.99 13.58 -1.90
C GLY A 162 -0.68 13.16 -1.23
N PHE A 163 0.43 13.25 -1.97
CA PHE A 163 1.76 12.88 -1.49
C PHE A 163 2.77 14.00 -1.67
N LYS A 164 3.73 14.05 -0.75
CA LYS A 164 4.81 15.03 -0.71
C LYS A 164 6.16 14.32 -0.83
N ILE A 165 6.95 14.68 -1.84
CA ILE A 165 8.30 14.12 -2.05
C ILE A 165 9.21 14.38 -0.84
N ALA A 166 9.00 15.52 -0.16
CA ALA A 166 9.74 15.87 1.06
C ALA A 166 9.51 14.92 2.25
N ASN A 167 8.51 14.01 2.16
CA ASN A 167 8.28 12.96 3.14
C ASN A 167 9.14 11.71 2.91
N ALA A 168 10.03 11.70 1.91
CA ALA A 168 10.93 10.59 1.65
C ALA A 168 11.91 10.39 2.81
N ILE A 169 12.09 9.11 3.19
CA ILE A 169 12.95 8.70 4.32
C ILE A 169 13.85 7.53 3.91
N TYR A 170 14.98 7.42 4.60
CA TYR A 170 15.80 6.21 4.63
C TYR A 170 15.16 5.13 5.51
N HIS A 171 15.67 3.90 5.46
CA HIS A 171 15.21 2.78 6.28
C HIS A 171 15.25 3.07 7.79
N ASP A 172 16.20 3.87 8.24
CA ASP A 172 16.31 4.29 9.64
C ASP A 172 15.35 5.41 10.04
N GLY A 173 14.46 5.85 9.12
CA GLY A 173 13.50 6.92 9.32
C GLY A 173 14.08 8.32 9.16
N THR A 174 15.37 8.48 8.85
CA THR A 174 15.96 9.80 8.62
C THR A 174 15.50 10.38 7.29
N PRO A 175 15.23 11.72 7.22
CA PRO A 175 14.77 12.36 5.99
C PRO A 175 15.82 12.30 4.88
N VAL A 176 15.36 12.03 3.66
CA VAL A 176 16.16 12.19 2.45
C VAL A 176 15.65 13.38 1.63
N LYS A 177 16.54 14.11 0.99
CA LYS A 177 16.19 15.24 0.13
C LYS A 177 16.36 14.85 -1.34
N LEU A 178 15.24 14.57 -2.00
CA LEU A 178 15.19 14.30 -3.43
C LEU A 178 14.96 15.60 -4.22
N GLN A 179 15.60 15.74 -5.37
CA GLN A 179 15.40 16.88 -6.27
C GLN A 179 14.21 16.66 -7.21
N TYR A 180 13.93 15.41 -7.54
CA TYR A 180 12.82 14.94 -8.37
C TYR A 180 12.59 13.46 -8.11
N ILE A 181 11.51 12.92 -8.63
CA ILE A 181 11.25 11.48 -8.68
C ILE A 181 10.86 11.09 -10.11
N ASP A 182 11.26 9.90 -10.53
CA ASP A 182 10.96 9.35 -11.85
C ASP A 182 10.07 8.12 -11.77
N PHE A 183 10.13 7.41 -10.65
CA PHE A 183 9.34 6.21 -10.44
C PHE A 183 8.61 6.26 -9.10
N ILE A 184 7.40 5.68 -9.11
CA ILE A 184 6.56 5.49 -7.93
C ILE A 184 6.20 4.01 -7.86
N LYS A 185 6.34 3.43 -6.68
CA LYS A 185 5.94 2.06 -6.36
C LYS A 185 4.93 2.09 -5.22
N VAL A 186 3.87 1.30 -5.34
CA VAL A 186 2.90 1.09 -4.26
C VAL A 186 2.98 -0.37 -3.81
N GLN A 187 2.93 -0.56 -2.51
CA GLN A 187 2.97 -1.85 -1.85
C GLN A 187 1.78 -1.96 -0.90
N CYS A 188 1.08 -3.10 -0.86
CA CYS A 188 0.08 -3.33 0.19
C CYS A 188 0.72 -3.20 1.58
N GLY A 189 0.18 -2.30 2.41
CA GLY A 189 0.74 -2.02 3.73
C GLY A 189 0.24 -2.97 4.82
N VAL A 190 -0.89 -3.65 4.60
CA VAL A 190 -1.53 -4.52 5.59
C VAL A 190 -1.62 -5.94 5.07
N LEU A 191 -1.08 -6.89 5.83
CA LEU A 191 -1.14 -8.32 5.55
C LEU A 191 -2.13 -8.98 6.52
N SER A 192 -3.41 -8.84 6.23
CA SER A 192 -4.50 -9.36 7.06
C SER A 192 -5.68 -9.81 6.20
N LYS A 193 -6.52 -10.66 6.75
CA LYS A 193 -7.77 -11.07 6.10
C LYS A 193 -8.88 -10.11 6.46
N SER A 194 -9.67 -9.73 5.46
CA SER A 194 -10.89 -8.94 5.63
C SER A 194 -11.92 -9.31 4.57
N GLY A 195 -13.18 -9.12 4.90
CA GLY A 195 -14.27 -9.35 3.97
C GLY A 195 -14.45 -10.83 3.57
N TRP A 196 -15.31 -11.05 2.59
CA TRP A 196 -15.60 -12.39 2.07
C TRP A 196 -14.50 -12.88 1.13
N LEU A 197 -13.81 -11.97 0.48
CA LEU A 197 -12.66 -12.30 -0.36
C LEU A 197 -11.44 -12.71 0.47
N GLY A 198 -11.41 -12.31 1.76
CA GLY A 198 -10.36 -12.72 2.70
C GLY A 198 -9.05 -12.00 2.51
N GLU A 199 -9.09 -10.80 1.94
CA GLU A 199 -7.92 -10.00 1.61
C GLU A 199 -8.05 -8.54 2.06
N ILE A 200 -6.93 -7.84 2.11
CA ILE A 200 -6.79 -6.39 2.08
C ILE A 200 -5.82 -6.12 0.94
N SER A 201 -6.30 -5.50 -0.14
CA SER A 201 -5.60 -5.36 -1.40
C SER A 201 -5.69 -3.92 -1.88
N THR A 202 -4.58 -3.21 -1.82
CA THR A 202 -4.52 -1.80 -2.23
C THR A 202 -4.79 -1.65 -3.73
N GLU A 203 -5.81 -0.88 -4.11
CA GLU A 203 -6.11 -0.54 -5.49
C GLU A 203 -5.42 0.75 -5.90
N VAL A 204 -4.90 0.74 -7.14
CA VAL A 204 -4.27 1.91 -7.78
C VAL A 204 -4.84 2.07 -9.19
N PHE A 205 -5.55 3.17 -9.42
CA PHE A 205 -6.18 3.45 -10.71
C PHE A 205 -5.40 4.46 -11.55
N SER A 206 -4.80 5.46 -10.91
CA SER A 206 -4.04 6.49 -11.64
C SER A 206 -3.03 7.21 -10.76
N PHE A 207 -2.06 7.83 -11.42
CA PHE A 207 -1.09 8.75 -10.83
C PHE A 207 -1.28 10.13 -11.48
N GLU A 208 -1.26 11.19 -10.67
CA GLU A 208 -1.48 12.56 -11.10
C GLU A 208 -0.34 13.46 -10.63
N ASP A 209 0.34 14.13 -11.56
CA ASP A 209 1.28 15.21 -11.25
C ASP A 209 0.49 16.49 -10.99
N LEU A 210 0.42 16.91 -9.73
CA LEU A 210 -0.33 18.09 -9.31
C LEU A 210 0.31 19.40 -9.74
N SER A 211 1.56 19.40 -10.22
CA SER A 211 2.19 20.59 -10.79
C SER A 211 1.61 20.94 -12.18
N ILE A 212 1.13 19.93 -12.92
CA ILE A 212 0.60 20.09 -14.28
C ILE A 212 -0.88 20.48 -14.24
N THR A 213 -1.67 19.85 -13.37
CA THR A 213 -3.13 19.95 -13.37
C THR A 213 -3.70 21.26 -12.85
N ASN A 214 -2.93 22.09 -12.16
CA ASN A 214 -3.36 23.37 -11.61
C ASN A 214 -3.12 24.59 -12.52
N ASN A 215 -2.84 24.37 -13.80
CA ASN A 215 -2.71 25.45 -14.82
C ASN A 215 -3.94 25.58 -15.73
N GLN A 216 -5.10 25.02 -15.34
CA GLN A 216 -6.39 25.20 -16.06
C GLN A 216 -7.33 26.08 -15.24
#